data_72639ddd0f63c7faf49baecef361b1ed
#
_entry.id   72639ddd0f63c7faf49baecef361b1ed
#
_cell.length_a   1.000
_cell.length_b   1.000
_cell.length_c   1.000
_cell.angle_alpha   90.00
_cell.angle_beta   90.00
_cell.angle_gamma   90.00
#
_symmetry.space_group_name_H-M   'P 1'
#
loop_
_entity.id
_entity.type
_entity.pdbx_description
1 polymer ?
#
loop_
_entity_poly.entity_id
_entity_poly.type
_entity_poly.pdbx_seq_one_letter_code
_entity_poly.pdbx_strand_id
1 'polypeptide(L)'
;KYAESKNLFLRREIAVSLHGIAFEDCSSILESLVDGYDGINRFYLEALGVAFHGKEKQVYDDLVSKRFPEPSSWAWKAKNLAWRLHTHRAIRDLDLCIRAQNPPVDEFRLLAMAFASFRSEEERKDRVDRLLALAQLPEFSAEYYQVTVDEIIEKDLNDLQGEMMETSYLIPQQLGQLTKVSKPDEIAQLKGDATRGKAVAAKCYLCHKIEGIGVGFGPNLTHWGKERTVEEIVREIVYPDEK
;
A
#
# COMPACT_ATOMS: atom_id res chain seq x y z
N LYS A 1 -20.62 3.01 22.65
CA LYS A 1 -20.04 2.56 23.96
C LYS A 1 -18.73 1.77 23.76
N TYR A 2 -18.69 0.72 22.93
CA TYR A 2 -17.47 -0.09 22.74
C TYR A 2 -16.50 0.51 21.73
N ALA A 3 -16.98 1.21 20.72
CA ALA A 3 -16.15 1.93 19.74
C ALA A 3 -15.32 3.07 20.38
N GLU A 4 -15.74 3.57 21.53
CA GLU A 4 -15.06 4.59 22.32
C GLU A 4 -14.11 3.99 23.37
N SER A 5 -14.00 2.67 23.43
CA SER A 5 -13.12 1.98 24.36
C SER A 5 -11.66 2.43 24.21
N LYS A 6 -10.94 2.57 25.30
CA LYS A 6 -9.49 2.79 25.30
C LYS A 6 -8.71 1.54 24.87
N ASN A 7 -9.36 0.37 24.85
CA ASN A 7 -8.75 -0.87 24.41
C ASN A 7 -8.69 -0.90 22.87
N LEU A 8 -7.50 -0.71 22.33
CA LEU A 8 -7.23 -0.68 20.90
C LEU A 8 -7.59 -1.99 20.21
N PHE A 9 -7.36 -3.13 20.86
CA PHE A 9 -7.72 -4.43 20.32
C PHE A 9 -9.23 -4.55 20.10
N LEU A 10 -10.02 -4.18 21.10
CA LEU A 10 -11.48 -4.21 20.99
C LEU A 10 -11.99 -3.29 19.86
N ARG A 11 -11.39 -2.12 19.70
CA ARG A 11 -11.76 -1.20 18.61
C ARG A 11 -11.44 -1.78 17.22
N ARG A 12 -10.32 -2.49 17.08
CA ARG A 12 -9.97 -3.19 15.85
C ARG A 12 -10.97 -4.29 15.51
N GLU A 13 -11.36 -5.10 16.50
CA GLU A 13 -12.37 -6.15 16.30
C GLU A 13 -13.72 -5.56 15.89
N ILE A 14 -14.13 -4.45 16.49
CA ILE A 14 -15.34 -3.72 16.09
C ILE A 14 -15.21 -3.23 14.64
N ALA A 15 -14.08 -2.61 14.28
CA ALA A 15 -13.87 -2.14 12.91
C ALA A 15 -14.00 -3.28 11.89
N VAL A 16 -13.33 -4.40 12.12
CA VAL A 16 -13.41 -5.57 11.23
C VAL A 16 -14.85 -6.11 11.13
N SER A 17 -15.60 -6.12 12.23
CA SER A 17 -16.99 -6.59 12.25
C SER A 17 -17.96 -5.72 11.44
N LEU A 18 -17.56 -4.51 11.06
CA LEU A 18 -18.38 -3.62 10.21
C LEU A 18 -18.21 -3.89 8.71
N HIS A 19 -17.39 -4.86 8.32
CA HIS A 19 -17.27 -5.28 6.92
C HIS A 19 -18.64 -5.73 6.38
N GLY A 20 -19.01 -5.23 5.21
CA GLY A 20 -20.29 -5.58 4.56
C GLY A 20 -21.54 -4.90 5.15
N ILE A 21 -21.43 -4.14 6.25
CA ILE A 21 -22.54 -3.35 6.79
C ILE A 21 -22.65 -2.05 6.00
N ALA A 22 -23.86 -1.64 5.61
CA ALA A 22 -24.09 -0.40 4.88
C ALA A 22 -23.64 0.82 5.69
N PHE A 23 -23.22 1.89 5.00
CA PHE A 23 -22.70 3.10 5.66
C PHE A 23 -23.74 3.72 6.60
N GLU A 24 -25.00 3.77 6.18
CA GLU A 24 -26.11 4.36 6.91
C GLU A 24 -26.35 3.67 8.25
N ASP A 25 -26.11 2.35 8.30
CA ASP A 25 -26.36 1.53 9.50
C ASP A 25 -25.19 1.58 10.50
N CYS A 26 -24.01 2.03 10.07
CA CYS A 26 -22.80 2.01 10.92
C CYS A 26 -22.04 3.34 10.99
N SER A 27 -22.54 4.41 10.37
CA SER A 27 -21.83 5.69 10.24
C SER A 27 -21.39 6.28 11.59
N SER A 28 -22.23 6.26 12.62
CA SER A 28 -21.88 6.75 13.95
C SER A 28 -20.79 5.92 14.65
N ILE A 29 -20.74 4.62 14.36
CA ILE A 29 -19.69 3.74 14.88
C ILE A 29 -18.40 4.02 14.13
N LEU A 30 -18.44 4.14 12.80
CA LEU A 30 -17.28 4.51 11.97
C LEU A 30 -16.71 5.87 12.39
N GLU A 31 -17.57 6.84 12.69
CA GLU A 31 -17.15 8.14 13.20
C GLU A 31 -16.33 8.01 14.50
N SER A 32 -16.85 7.27 15.48
CA SER A 32 -16.13 7.01 16.74
C SER A 32 -14.82 6.27 16.55
N LEU A 33 -14.75 5.34 15.57
CA LEU A 33 -13.54 4.62 15.26
C LEU A 33 -12.50 5.51 14.55
N VAL A 34 -12.92 6.36 13.61
CA VAL A 34 -12.07 7.36 12.95
C VAL A 34 -11.52 8.35 13.99
N ASP A 35 -12.36 8.81 14.91
CA ASP A 35 -11.93 9.70 15.99
C ASP A 35 -10.88 9.07 16.89
N GLY A 36 -11.01 7.82 17.15
CA GLY A 36 -10.07 7.12 17.99
C GLY A 36 -8.80 6.63 17.30
N TYR A 37 -8.63 6.83 16.01
CA TYR A 37 -7.38 6.54 15.35
C TYR A 37 -6.31 7.56 15.76
N ASP A 38 -5.15 7.09 16.20
CA ASP A 38 -4.05 7.93 16.68
C ASP A 38 -3.19 8.54 15.57
N GLY A 39 -3.38 8.11 14.32
CA GLY A 39 -2.60 8.52 13.17
C GLY A 39 -1.31 7.70 12.96
N ILE A 40 -1.00 6.75 13.84
CA ILE A 40 0.28 6.03 13.83
C ILE A 40 0.06 4.52 13.73
N ASN A 41 -0.93 3.97 14.43
CA ASN A 41 -1.13 2.53 14.52
C ASN A 41 -1.61 1.94 13.20
N ARG A 42 -0.70 1.28 12.50
CA ARG A 42 -0.96 0.69 11.19
C ARG A 42 -2.01 -0.40 11.23
N PHE A 43 -1.96 -1.28 12.22
CA PHE A 43 -2.96 -2.36 12.34
C PHE A 43 -4.37 -1.81 12.57
N TYR A 44 -4.48 -0.68 13.26
CA TYR A 44 -5.78 -0.03 13.43
C TYR A 44 -6.25 0.59 12.10
N LEU A 45 -5.35 1.22 11.34
CA LEU A 45 -5.65 1.76 10.01
C LEU A 45 -6.12 0.66 9.05
N GLU A 46 -5.48 -0.51 9.06
CA GLU A 46 -5.91 -1.64 8.22
C GLU A 46 -7.28 -2.18 8.64
N ALA A 47 -7.55 -2.28 9.95
CA ALA A 47 -8.87 -2.66 10.43
C ALA A 47 -9.96 -1.65 10.00
N LEU A 48 -9.64 -0.34 10.04
CA LEU A 48 -10.50 0.70 9.49
C LEU A 48 -10.71 0.50 7.97
N GLY A 49 -9.65 0.15 7.23
CA GLY A 49 -9.76 -0.14 5.81
C GLY A 49 -10.71 -1.31 5.50
N VAL A 50 -10.71 -2.34 6.32
CA VAL A 50 -11.69 -3.44 6.21
C VAL A 50 -13.11 -2.92 6.49
N ALA A 51 -13.28 -2.08 7.51
CA ALA A 51 -14.57 -1.45 7.82
C ALA A 51 -15.08 -0.56 6.68
N PHE A 52 -14.17 0.11 5.96
CA PHE A 52 -14.50 1.05 4.89
C PHE A 52 -14.83 0.38 3.56
N HIS A 53 -14.48 -0.89 3.40
CA HIS A 53 -14.64 -1.59 2.13
C HIS A 53 -16.06 -1.48 1.56
N GLY A 54 -16.16 -1.03 0.30
CA GLY A 54 -17.41 -0.80 -0.42
C GLY A 54 -18.16 0.49 -0.06
N LYS A 55 -17.64 1.30 0.88
CA LYS A 55 -18.21 2.58 1.31
C LYS A 55 -17.18 3.71 1.43
N GLU A 56 -16.02 3.53 0.78
CA GLU A 56 -14.87 4.43 0.88
C GLU A 56 -15.24 5.88 0.54
N LYS A 57 -16.10 6.06 -0.47
CA LYS A 57 -16.52 7.40 -0.90
C LYS A 57 -17.35 8.11 0.17
N GLN A 58 -18.36 7.43 0.75
CA GLN A 58 -19.18 8.02 1.82
C GLN A 58 -18.34 8.30 3.07
N VAL A 59 -17.47 7.37 3.45
CA VAL A 59 -16.57 7.56 4.60
C VAL A 59 -15.68 8.77 4.37
N TYR A 60 -15.11 8.92 3.17
CA TYR A 60 -14.26 10.08 2.90
C TYR A 60 -15.04 11.37 2.93
N ASP A 61 -16.14 11.45 2.18
CA ASP A 61 -16.92 12.68 2.02
C ASP A 61 -17.64 13.11 3.29
N ASP A 62 -18.13 12.17 4.08
CA ASP A 62 -18.97 12.48 5.24
C ASP A 62 -18.21 12.49 6.57
N LEU A 63 -17.14 11.73 6.71
CA LEU A 63 -16.39 11.65 7.95
C LEU A 63 -15.02 12.33 7.84
N VAL A 64 -14.17 11.92 6.89
CA VAL A 64 -12.78 12.35 6.87
C VAL A 64 -12.65 13.80 6.40
N SER A 65 -13.24 14.15 5.25
CA SER A 65 -13.11 15.50 4.69
C SER A 65 -13.74 16.58 5.55
N LYS A 66 -14.85 16.27 6.25
CA LYS A 66 -15.49 17.21 7.18
C LYS A 66 -14.66 17.45 8.44
N ARG A 67 -13.93 16.43 8.88
CA ARG A 67 -13.10 16.49 10.09
C ARG A 67 -11.74 17.11 9.85
N PHE A 68 -11.24 16.98 8.65
CA PHE A 68 -9.94 17.49 8.21
C PHE A 68 -10.11 18.35 6.95
N PRO A 69 -10.77 19.54 7.04
CA PRO A 69 -11.17 20.31 5.86
C PRO A 69 -10.02 21.00 5.16
N GLU A 70 -8.83 21.11 5.79
CA GLU A 70 -7.68 21.87 5.29
C GLU A 70 -6.51 20.93 4.96
N PRO A 71 -6.43 20.40 3.71
CA PRO A 71 -5.37 19.47 3.31
C PRO A 71 -3.96 20.02 3.50
N SER A 72 -3.76 21.31 3.30
CA SER A 72 -2.46 21.98 3.45
C SER A 72 -1.85 21.85 4.86
N SER A 73 -2.67 21.59 5.87
CA SER A 73 -2.25 21.49 7.27
C SER A 73 -2.38 20.08 7.86
N TRP A 74 -2.60 19.05 7.04
CA TRP A 74 -2.84 17.71 7.52
C TRP A 74 -1.66 17.14 8.31
N ALA A 75 -1.98 16.61 9.50
CA ALA A 75 -1.12 15.70 10.24
C ALA A 75 -1.28 14.25 9.73
N TRP A 76 -0.44 13.35 10.20
CA TRP A 76 -0.41 11.93 9.80
C TRP A 76 -1.76 11.24 9.86
N LYS A 77 -2.61 11.56 10.81
CA LYS A 77 -3.94 10.95 10.94
C LYS A 77 -4.78 11.18 9.68
N ALA A 78 -4.85 12.42 9.20
CA ALA A 78 -5.61 12.77 8.01
C ALA A 78 -4.97 12.17 6.75
N LYS A 79 -3.63 12.28 6.62
CA LYS A 79 -2.86 11.70 5.51
C LYS A 79 -3.08 10.20 5.40
N ASN A 80 -2.97 9.46 6.50
CA ASN A 80 -3.14 8.02 6.52
C ASN A 80 -4.58 7.58 6.21
N LEU A 81 -5.59 8.30 6.68
CA LEU A 81 -6.98 8.02 6.34
C LEU A 81 -7.26 8.27 4.86
N ALA A 82 -6.78 9.40 4.32
CA ALA A 82 -6.91 9.70 2.89
C ALA A 82 -6.16 8.68 2.03
N TRP A 83 -4.93 8.32 2.42
CA TRP A 83 -4.11 7.29 1.80
C TRP A 83 -4.84 5.94 1.78
N ARG A 84 -5.45 5.53 2.89
CA ARG A 84 -6.14 4.23 3.00
C ARG A 84 -7.42 4.17 2.19
N LEU A 85 -8.12 5.28 2.07
CA LEU A 85 -9.37 5.39 1.31
C LEU A 85 -9.14 5.60 -0.18
N HIS A 86 -8.07 6.29 -0.57
CA HIS A 86 -7.63 6.63 -1.94
C HIS A 86 -8.77 6.87 -2.95
N THR A 87 -9.88 7.46 -2.51
CA THR A 87 -10.95 7.90 -3.40
C THR A 87 -10.46 9.03 -4.30
N HIS A 88 -11.17 9.33 -5.38
CA HIS A 88 -10.78 10.45 -6.27
C HIS A 88 -10.59 11.77 -5.50
N ARG A 89 -11.48 12.08 -4.56
CA ARG A 89 -11.36 13.28 -3.71
C ARG A 89 -10.18 13.17 -2.73
N ALA A 90 -9.98 12.01 -2.12
CA ALA A 90 -8.85 11.79 -1.22
C ALA A 90 -7.49 12.01 -1.91
N ILE A 91 -7.36 11.55 -3.15
CA ILE A 91 -6.16 11.76 -3.98
C ILE A 91 -5.93 13.23 -4.29
N ARG A 92 -6.99 13.99 -4.62
CA ARG A 92 -6.88 15.45 -4.83
C ARG A 92 -6.42 16.16 -3.56
N ASP A 93 -6.96 15.78 -2.44
CA ASP A 93 -6.64 16.40 -1.15
C ASP A 93 -5.22 16.00 -0.69
N LEU A 94 -4.76 14.77 -0.99
CA LEU A 94 -3.35 14.36 -0.81
C LEU A 94 -2.39 15.16 -1.72
N ASP A 95 -2.74 15.40 -2.99
CA ASP A 95 -1.96 16.24 -3.90
C ASP A 95 -1.80 17.66 -3.33
N LEU A 96 -2.89 18.27 -2.85
CA LEU A 96 -2.84 19.58 -2.19
C LEU A 96 -1.96 19.57 -0.94
N CYS A 97 -2.06 18.50 -0.13
CA CYS A 97 -1.24 18.32 1.07
C CYS A 97 0.26 18.27 0.73
N ILE A 98 0.62 17.46 -0.25
CA ILE A 98 2.02 17.27 -0.69
C ILE A 98 2.58 18.59 -1.20
N ARG A 99 1.84 19.30 -2.05
CA ARG A 99 2.26 20.62 -2.59
C ARG A 99 2.48 21.66 -1.50
N ALA A 100 1.62 21.65 -0.47
CA ALA A 100 1.70 22.65 0.59
C ALA A 100 2.81 22.34 1.61
N GLN A 101 3.09 21.07 1.87
CA GLN A 101 3.99 20.66 2.95
C GLN A 101 5.39 20.29 2.48
N ASN A 102 5.57 19.97 1.20
CA ASN A 102 6.84 19.53 0.63
C ASN A 102 7.50 18.45 1.54
N PRO A 103 6.86 17.29 1.73
CA PRO A 103 7.29 16.30 2.71
C PRO A 103 8.66 15.71 2.38
N PRO A 104 9.40 15.14 3.34
CA PRO A 104 10.61 14.39 3.05
C PRO A 104 10.36 13.22 2.07
N VAL A 105 11.40 12.78 1.35
CA VAL A 105 11.29 11.74 0.30
C VAL A 105 10.64 10.46 0.81
N ASP A 106 10.97 10.00 2.01
CA ASP A 106 10.38 8.79 2.59
C ASP A 106 8.87 8.95 2.84
N GLU A 107 8.44 10.13 3.28
CA GLU A 107 7.02 10.45 3.45
C GLU A 107 6.32 10.55 2.10
N PHE A 108 6.94 11.22 1.13
CA PHE A 108 6.42 11.32 -0.23
C PHE A 108 6.23 9.91 -0.84
N ARG A 109 7.22 9.03 -0.70
CA ARG A 109 7.13 7.63 -1.18
C ARG A 109 5.88 6.92 -0.64
N LEU A 110 5.62 7.05 0.66
CA LEU A 110 4.42 6.46 1.27
C LEU A 110 3.13 7.05 0.71
N LEU A 111 3.10 8.37 0.50
CA LEU A 111 1.91 9.04 -0.03
C LEU A 111 1.70 8.75 -1.52
N ALA A 112 2.78 8.63 -2.29
CA ALA A 112 2.74 8.31 -3.73
C ALA A 112 2.08 6.95 -4.00
N MET A 113 2.24 5.97 -3.12
CA MET A 113 1.57 4.67 -3.24
C MET A 113 0.03 4.77 -3.36
N ALA A 114 -0.60 5.80 -2.77
CA ALA A 114 -2.03 6.02 -2.91
C ALA A 114 -2.44 6.37 -4.34
N PHE A 115 -1.55 7.03 -5.08
CA PHE A 115 -1.78 7.40 -6.48
C PHE A 115 -1.63 6.19 -7.42
N ALA A 116 -0.89 5.17 -7.04
CA ALA A 116 -0.74 3.94 -7.79
C ALA A 116 -1.96 2.99 -7.66
N SER A 117 -2.96 3.34 -6.86
CA SER A 117 -4.20 2.57 -6.69
C SER A 117 -5.34 3.20 -7.48
N PHE A 118 -5.86 2.56 -8.51
CA PHE A 118 -6.95 3.06 -9.37
C PHE A 118 -7.88 1.90 -9.80
N ARG A 119 -9.09 2.26 -10.22
CA ARG A 119 -10.15 1.31 -10.59
C ARG A 119 -10.59 1.43 -12.05
N SER A 120 -10.10 2.47 -12.76
CA SER A 120 -10.40 2.71 -14.16
C SER A 120 -9.21 3.40 -14.85
N GLU A 121 -9.17 3.33 -16.18
CA GLU A 121 -8.14 4.00 -16.98
C GLU A 121 -8.22 5.54 -16.86
N GLU A 122 -9.39 6.09 -16.65
CA GLU A 122 -9.56 7.52 -16.40
C GLU A 122 -8.93 7.94 -15.06
N GLU A 123 -9.17 7.17 -14.00
CA GLU A 123 -8.51 7.39 -12.70
C GLU A 123 -7.00 7.23 -12.80
N ARG A 124 -6.54 6.21 -13.52
CA ARG A 124 -5.11 5.97 -13.77
C ARG A 124 -4.47 7.19 -14.37
N LYS A 125 -5.03 7.69 -15.49
CA LYS A 125 -4.50 8.88 -16.17
C LYS A 125 -4.45 10.10 -15.24
N ASP A 126 -5.53 10.41 -14.51
CA ASP A 126 -5.57 11.53 -13.57
C ASP A 126 -4.47 11.39 -12.49
N ARG A 127 -4.25 10.19 -11.95
CA ARG A 127 -3.26 9.95 -10.90
C ARG A 127 -1.83 10.01 -11.39
N VAL A 128 -1.55 9.45 -12.56
CA VAL A 128 -0.24 9.56 -13.21
C VAL A 128 0.08 11.01 -13.54
N ASP A 129 -0.87 11.74 -14.12
CA ASP A 129 -0.69 13.16 -14.45
C ASP A 129 -0.38 14.00 -13.19
N ARG A 130 -1.03 13.70 -12.07
CA ARG A 130 -0.76 14.37 -10.76
C ARG A 130 0.63 14.06 -10.22
N LEU A 131 1.04 12.78 -10.24
CA LEU A 131 2.38 12.39 -9.79
C LEU A 131 3.47 13.04 -10.64
N LEU A 132 3.30 13.06 -11.97
CA LEU A 132 4.24 13.74 -12.88
C LEU A 132 4.29 15.23 -12.63
N ALA A 133 3.13 15.87 -12.37
CA ALA A 133 3.08 17.29 -12.05
C ALA A 133 3.75 17.61 -10.70
N LEU A 134 3.61 16.73 -9.70
CA LEU A 134 4.32 16.86 -8.43
C LEU A 134 5.84 16.73 -8.61
N ALA A 135 6.29 15.77 -9.41
CA ALA A 135 7.71 15.56 -9.68
C ALA A 135 8.39 16.71 -10.44
N GLN A 136 7.61 17.60 -11.06
CA GLN A 136 8.12 18.76 -11.81
C GLN A 136 8.12 20.06 -10.99
N LEU A 137 7.64 20.03 -9.74
CA LEU A 137 7.68 21.22 -8.89
C LEU A 137 9.13 21.59 -8.56
N PRO A 138 9.49 22.91 -8.56
CA PRO A 138 10.86 23.35 -8.29
C PRO A 138 11.41 22.94 -6.92
N GLU A 139 10.50 22.74 -5.95
CA GLU A 139 10.83 22.34 -4.59
C GLU A 139 11.20 20.86 -4.48
N PHE A 140 10.87 20.06 -5.51
CA PHE A 140 11.11 18.63 -5.49
C PHE A 140 12.46 18.26 -6.09
N SER A 141 13.16 17.40 -5.40
CA SER A 141 14.47 16.89 -5.80
C SER A 141 14.36 15.84 -6.90
N ALA A 142 15.50 15.49 -7.51
CA ALA A 142 15.60 14.35 -8.42
C ALA A 142 15.14 13.03 -7.80
N GLU A 143 15.23 12.92 -6.47
CA GLU A 143 14.77 11.73 -5.72
C GLU A 143 13.24 11.56 -5.74
N TYR A 144 12.48 12.65 -5.70
CA TYR A 144 11.03 12.64 -5.90
C TYR A 144 10.64 12.16 -7.29
N TYR A 145 11.36 12.65 -8.30
CA TYR A 145 11.16 12.20 -9.66
C TYR A 145 11.40 10.69 -9.79
N GLN A 146 12.47 10.18 -9.19
CA GLN A 146 12.77 8.76 -9.23
C GLN A 146 11.69 7.91 -8.53
N VAL A 147 11.22 8.33 -7.35
CA VAL A 147 10.10 7.67 -6.66
C VAL A 147 8.86 7.61 -7.54
N THR A 148 8.53 8.73 -8.18
CA THR A 148 7.35 8.83 -9.07
C THR A 148 7.49 7.89 -10.26
N VAL A 149 8.66 7.84 -10.88
CA VAL A 149 8.94 6.95 -12.02
C VAL A 149 8.85 5.48 -11.59
N ASP A 150 9.43 5.13 -10.43
CA ASP A 150 9.42 3.77 -9.91
C ASP A 150 7.98 3.29 -9.64
N GLU A 151 7.14 4.11 -9.00
CA GLU A 151 5.73 3.79 -8.73
C GLU A 151 4.91 3.64 -10.02
N ILE A 152 5.09 4.53 -10.99
CA ILE A 152 4.40 4.46 -12.28
C ILE A 152 4.82 3.20 -13.04
N ILE A 153 6.13 2.93 -13.15
CA ILE A 153 6.65 1.79 -13.90
C ILE A 153 6.22 0.48 -13.23
N GLU A 154 6.32 0.39 -11.91
CA GLU A 154 5.92 -0.82 -11.20
C GLU A 154 4.43 -1.13 -11.42
N LYS A 155 3.60 -0.10 -11.36
CA LYS A 155 2.16 -0.26 -11.58
C LYS A 155 1.82 -0.60 -13.02
N ASP A 156 2.41 0.08 -13.98
CA ASP A 156 2.20 -0.20 -15.40
C ASP A 156 2.63 -1.62 -15.77
N LEU A 157 3.75 -2.09 -15.23
CA LEU A 157 4.18 -3.47 -15.44
C LEU A 157 3.21 -4.48 -14.84
N ASN A 158 2.66 -4.20 -13.65
CA ASN A 158 1.68 -5.07 -13.01
C ASN A 158 0.35 -5.07 -13.78
N ASP A 159 -0.09 -3.92 -14.28
CA ASP A 159 -1.31 -3.81 -15.08
C ASP A 159 -1.15 -4.46 -16.46
N LEU A 160 -0.01 -4.25 -17.11
CA LEU A 160 0.32 -4.95 -18.36
C LEU A 160 0.36 -6.46 -18.17
N GLN A 161 0.86 -6.96 -17.04
CA GLN A 161 0.79 -8.38 -16.72
C GLN A 161 -0.65 -8.86 -16.56
N GLY A 162 -1.52 -8.07 -15.92
CA GLY A 162 -2.95 -8.36 -15.80
C GLY A 162 -3.66 -8.37 -17.15
N GLU A 163 -3.49 -7.33 -17.96
CA GLU A 163 -4.04 -7.23 -19.31
C GLU A 163 -3.48 -8.31 -20.24
N MET A 164 -2.21 -8.63 -20.12
CA MET A 164 -1.56 -9.70 -20.87
C MET A 164 -2.07 -11.07 -20.44
N MET A 165 -2.46 -11.28 -19.21
CA MET A 165 -3.15 -12.52 -18.78
C MET A 165 -4.57 -12.62 -19.32
N GLU A 166 -5.28 -11.49 -19.49
CA GLU A 166 -6.63 -11.47 -20.04
C GLU A 166 -6.68 -11.48 -21.57
N THR A 167 -5.71 -10.87 -22.25
CA THR A 167 -5.75 -10.65 -23.70
C THR A 167 -4.73 -11.47 -24.51
N SER A 168 -3.77 -12.14 -23.87
CA SER A 168 -2.66 -12.69 -24.61
C SER A 168 -2.79 -14.15 -24.96
N TYR A 169 -2.84 -14.38 -26.25
CA TYR A 169 -2.51 -15.64 -26.90
C TYR A 169 -0.98 -15.92 -27.00
N LEU A 170 -0.13 -14.97 -26.64
CA LEU A 170 1.33 -15.07 -26.79
C LEU A 170 2.05 -15.39 -25.48
N ILE A 171 1.51 -14.98 -24.35
CA ILE A 171 2.13 -15.21 -23.05
C ILE A 171 1.88 -16.59 -22.44
N PRO A 172 0.75 -17.31 -22.70
CA PRO A 172 0.64 -18.68 -22.21
C PRO A 172 1.76 -19.61 -22.68
N GLN A 173 2.39 -19.35 -23.81
CA GLN A 173 3.52 -20.17 -24.26
C GLN A 173 4.85 -19.78 -23.59
N GLN A 174 5.06 -18.52 -23.25
CA GLN A 174 6.24 -18.07 -22.53
C GLN A 174 6.07 -18.19 -21.01
N LEU A 175 4.90 -17.86 -20.48
CA LEU A 175 4.54 -18.09 -19.07
C LEU A 175 4.24 -19.57 -18.82
N GLY A 176 3.75 -20.33 -19.77
CA GLY A 176 3.63 -21.79 -19.64
C GLY A 176 4.99 -22.49 -19.50
N GLN A 177 6.07 -21.85 -19.94
CA GLN A 177 7.44 -22.24 -19.62
C GLN A 177 7.92 -21.65 -18.27
N LEU A 178 7.36 -20.52 -17.82
CA LEU A 178 7.65 -19.87 -16.55
C LEU A 178 6.71 -20.34 -15.42
N THR A 179 5.53 -20.89 -15.72
CA THR A 179 4.57 -21.44 -14.72
C THR A 179 4.90 -22.85 -14.24
N LYS A 180 5.95 -23.48 -14.75
CA LYS A 180 6.66 -24.44 -13.96
C LYS A 180 7.57 -23.68 -13.02
N VAL A 181 7.01 -23.14 -11.92
CA VAL A 181 7.85 -22.73 -10.82
C VAL A 181 8.69 -23.95 -10.45
N SER A 182 9.99 -23.83 -10.69
CA SER A 182 10.92 -24.91 -10.35
C SER A 182 10.76 -25.25 -8.88
N LYS A 183 10.94 -26.49 -8.51
CA LYS A 183 10.84 -26.90 -7.10
C LYS A 183 11.84 -26.12 -6.27
N PRO A 184 11.56 -25.83 -4.99
CA PRO A 184 12.46 -25.08 -4.11
C PRO A 184 13.90 -25.61 -4.09
N ASP A 185 14.07 -26.93 -4.13
CA ASP A 185 15.37 -27.60 -4.20
C ASP A 185 16.11 -27.32 -5.52
N GLU A 186 15.41 -27.24 -6.63
CA GLU A 186 16.00 -26.86 -7.93
C GLU A 186 16.40 -25.39 -7.95
N ILE A 187 15.56 -24.50 -7.41
CA ILE A 187 15.87 -23.06 -7.30
C ILE A 187 17.06 -22.82 -6.36
N ALA A 188 17.12 -23.55 -5.25
CA ALA A 188 18.19 -23.43 -4.26
C ALA A 188 19.58 -23.80 -4.82
N GLN A 189 19.63 -24.58 -5.90
CA GLN A 189 20.87 -24.94 -6.60
C GLN A 189 21.34 -23.89 -7.61
N LEU A 190 20.52 -22.89 -7.92
CA LEU A 190 20.89 -21.84 -8.87
C LEU A 190 21.92 -20.89 -8.23
N LYS A 191 22.89 -20.46 -9.05
CA LYS A 191 23.85 -19.44 -8.62
C LYS A 191 23.15 -18.08 -8.54
N GLY A 192 22.91 -17.59 -7.32
CA GLY A 192 22.31 -16.29 -7.07
C GLY A 192 23.30 -15.13 -7.34
N ASP A 193 22.73 -13.94 -7.55
CA ASP A 193 23.44 -12.66 -7.61
C ASP A 193 22.89 -11.76 -6.51
N ALA A 194 23.71 -11.50 -5.49
CA ALA A 194 23.27 -10.73 -4.31
C ALA A 194 22.93 -9.27 -4.63
N THR A 195 23.61 -8.65 -5.59
CA THR A 195 23.35 -7.26 -5.98
C THR A 195 21.98 -7.13 -6.67
N ARG A 196 21.72 -8.00 -7.63
CA ARG A 196 20.44 -8.06 -8.32
C ARG A 196 19.33 -8.52 -7.36
N GLY A 197 19.61 -9.49 -6.51
CA GLY A 197 18.67 -9.97 -5.48
C GLY A 197 18.27 -8.87 -4.50
N LYS A 198 19.21 -8.00 -4.11
CA LYS A 198 18.90 -6.85 -3.24
C LYS A 198 17.93 -5.88 -3.89
N ALA A 199 18.07 -5.63 -5.19
CA ALA A 199 17.13 -4.78 -5.93
C ALA A 199 15.72 -5.40 -6.01
N VAL A 200 15.63 -6.72 -6.25
CA VAL A 200 14.35 -7.44 -6.27
C VAL A 200 13.72 -7.50 -4.89
N ALA A 201 14.52 -7.69 -3.82
CA ALA A 201 14.06 -7.73 -2.44
C ALA A 201 13.52 -6.38 -1.93
N ALA A 202 13.69 -5.28 -2.68
CA ALA A 202 13.11 -3.98 -2.34
C ALA A 202 11.58 -4.05 -2.14
N LYS A 203 10.89 -4.95 -2.84
CA LYS A 203 9.45 -5.21 -2.63
C LYS A 203 9.12 -5.75 -1.24
N CYS A 204 10.02 -6.50 -0.63
CA CYS A 204 9.84 -7.03 0.72
C CYS A 204 9.88 -5.93 1.79
N TYR A 205 10.57 -4.82 1.53
CA TYR A 205 10.65 -3.67 2.44
C TYR A 205 9.31 -2.97 2.68
N LEU A 206 8.33 -3.18 1.80
CA LEU A 206 6.98 -2.66 1.98
C LEU A 206 6.28 -3.24 3.22
N CYS A 207 6.64 -4.45 3.61
CA CYS A 207 6.05 -5.15 4.75
C CYS A 207 7.07 -5.55 5.81
N HIS A 208 8.31 -5.83 5.43
CA HIS A 208 9.33 -6.37 6.31
C HIS A 208 10.49 -5.39 6.53
N LYS A 209 11.09 -5.48 7.71
CA LYS A 209 12.34 -4.79 8.02
C LYS A 209 13.52 -5.72 7.78
N ILE A 210 14.52 -5.28 6.97
CA ILE A 210 15.74 -6.02 6.67
C ILE A 210 16.91 -5.06 6.84
N GLU A 211 17.85 -5.36 7.75
CA GLU A 211 19.02 -4.53 8.06
C GLU A 211 18.66 -3.06 8.39
N GLY A 212 17.55 -2.85 9.06
CA GLY A 212 17.08 -1.51 9.44
C GLY A 212 16.29 -0.78 8.36
N ILE A 213 16.25 -1.30 7.11
CA ILE A 213 15.51 -0.73 5.98
C ILE A 213 14.13 -1.40 5.89
N GLY A 214 13.11 -0.62 5.50
CA GLY A 214 11.74 -1.10 5.29
C GLY A 214 10.82 -0.90 6.48
N VAL A 215 9.58 -1.34 6.32
CA VAL A 215 8.48 -1.14 7.26
C VAL A 215 8.27 -2.41 8.08
N GLY A 216 8.06 -2.28 9.38
CA GLY A 216 7.94 -3.42 10.30
C GLY A 216 6.52 -3.95 10.45
N PHE A 217 5.77 -4.19 9.38
CA PHE A 217 4.44 -4.80 9.44
C PHE A 217 4.51 -6.31 9.60
N GLY A 218 5.38 -6.93 8.82
CA GLY A 218 5.69 -8.33 8.92
C GLY A 218 6.87 -8.58 9.87
N PRO A 219 7.23 -9.84 10.09
CA PRO A 219 8.41 -10.20 10.86
C PRO A 219 9.67 -9.51 10.34
N ASN A 220 10.58 -9.15 11.26
CA ASN A 220 11.89 -8.64 10.88
C ASN A 220 12.73 -9.77 10.26
N LEU A 221 13.13 -9.62 9.01
CA LEU A 221 13.86 -10.63 8.26
C LEU A 221 15.39 -10.50 8.34
N THR A 222 15.92 -9.49 9.07
CA THR A 222 17.37 -9.20 9.16
C THR A 222 18.23 -10.45 9.50
N HIS A 223 17.75 -11.28 10.39
CA HIS A 223 18.45 -12.49 10.82
C HIS A 223 17.79 -13.79 10.37
N TRP A 224 16.63 -13.67 9.75
CA TRP A 224 15.79 -14.82 9.38
C TRP A 224 16.52 -15.82 8.47
N GLY A 225 17.30 -15.32 7.52
CA GLY A 225 18.09 -16.17 6.61
C GLY A 225 19.34 -16.79 7.22
N LYS A 226 19.75 -16.40 8.45
CA LYS A 226 20.92 -17.00 9.11
C LYS A 226 20.61 -18.36 9.76
N GLU A 227 19.36 -18.62 10.07
CA GLU A 227 18.88 -19.81 10.78
C GLU A 227 18.18 -20.80 9.86
N ARG A 228 18.16 -20.52 8.55
CA ARG A 228 17.44 -21.30 7.55
C ARG A 228 18.33 -21.67 6.36
N THR A 229 18.03 -22.80 5.77
CA THR A 229 18.65 -23.20 4.50
C THR A 229 18.08 -22.38 3.34
N VAL A 230 18.82 -22.30 2.24
CA VAL A 230 18.33 -21.62 1.03
C VAL A 230 17.04 -22.25 0.52
N GLU A 231 16.91 -23.57 0.63
CA GLU A 231 15.69 -24.28 0.22
C GLU A 231 14.48 -23.90 1.06
N GLU A 232 14.64 -23.78 2.39
CA GLU A 232 13.58 -23.32 3.29
C GLU A 232 13.16 -21.88 2.97
N ILE A 233 14.14 -21.00 2.72
CA ILE A 233 13.86 -19.61 2.32
C ILE A 233 13.08 -19.56 1.00
N VAL A 234 13.51 -20.34 0.00
CA VAL A 234 12.83 -20.40 -1.29
C VAL A 234 11.43 -20.96 -1.14
N ARG A 235 11.24 -21.99 -0.31
CA ARG A 235 9.93 -22.58 -0.06
C ARG A 235 8.94 -21.58 0.54
N GLU A 236 9.35 -20.83 1.56
CA GLU A 236 8.52 -19.81 2.21
C GLU A 236 8.16 -18.64 1.26
N ILE A 237 9.00 -18.35 0.26
CA ILE A 237 8.72 -17.32 -0.75
C ILE A 237 7.77 -17.86 -1.84
N VAL A 238 7.98 -19.09 -2.30
CA VAL A 238 7.26 -19.66 -3.44
C VAL A 238 5.93 -20.30 -3.03
N TYR A 239 5.87 -20.87 -1.84
CA TYR A 239 4.72 -21.57 -1.28
C TYR A 239 4.39 -21.11 0.15
N PRO A 240 4.01 -19.83 0.34
CA PRO A 240 3.83 -19.24 1.68
C PRO A 240 2.72 -19.90 2.49
N ASP A 241 1.78 -20.59 1.85
CA ASP A 241 0.63 -21.24 2.48
C ASP A 241 0.83 -22.74 2.72
N GLU A 242 1.94 -23.34 2.28
CA GLU A 242 2.28 -24.74 2.58
C GLU A 242 2.91 -24.83 3.98
N LYS A 243 2.11 -25.30 4.95
CA LYS A 243 2.59 -25.65 6.29
C LYS A 243 2.72 -27.16 6.44
#